data_05d663bcd3a0a2ea816c31bb0703a4eb
#
_entry.id   05d663bcd3a0a2ea816c31bb0703a4eb
#
_cell.length_a   1.000
_cell.length_b   1.000
_cell.length_c   1.000
_cell.angle_alpha   90.00
_cell.angle_beta   90.00
_cell.angle_gamma   90.00
#
_symmetry.space_group_name_H-M   'P 1'
#
loop_
_entity.id
_entity.type
_entity.pdbx_description
1 polymer ?
#
loop_
_entity_poly.entity_id
_entity_poly.type
_entity_poly.pdbx_seq_one_letter_code
_entity_poly.pdbx_strand_id
1 'polypeptide(L)'
;DYVVQQYGRANVAQIITFGKLLAKGVIRDVARVLDMPYARADAMAKLIPDELGINLTNSYEKEPKIKELCDADPQAARVWEYALALEGLNRNAGTHAAGVVISNEPLWKKTPLFKPSGLDTLATQYNGKYVEDVDLIKFDFLGLKTLTVIEEANKLIEQRHGKRVDFITTDVNDKGVY
;
A
#
# COMPACT_ATOMS: atom_id res chain seq x y z
N ASP A 1 -3.01 17.55 -10.35
CA ASP A 1 -3.63 18.78 -10.94
C ASP A 1 -3.34 18.92 -12.43
N TYR A 2 -2.07 18.83 -12.89
CA TYR A 2 -1.71 19.00 -14.32
C TYR A 2 -2.52 18.10 -15.27
N VAL A 3 -2.63 16.79 -14.97
CA VAL A 3 -3.37 15.82 -15.81
C VAL A 3 -4.86 16.19 -15.89
N VAL A 4 -5.45 16.60 -14.76
CA VAL A 4 -6.86 17.05 -14.73
C VAL A 4 -7.06 18.33 -15.55
N GLN A 5 -6.11 19.27 -15.51
CA GLN A 5 -6.16 20.47 -16.34
C GLN A 5 -6.04 20.15 -17.84
N GLN A 6 -5.19 19.18 -18.19
CA GLN A 6 -4.91 18.82 -19.58
C GLN A 6 -6.06 18.02 -20.23
N TYR A 7 -6.66 17.07 -19.48
CA TYR A 7 -7.63 16.11 -20.03
C TYR A 7 -9.07 16.34 -19.55
N GLY A 8 -9.27 17.22 -18.57
CA GLY A 8 -10.58 17.50 -17.98
C GLY A 8 -10.94 16.60 -16.82
N ARG A 9 -11.66 17.18 -15.85
CA ARG A 9 -12.05 16.52 -14.59
C ARG A 9 -12.96 15.29 -14.77
N ALA A 10 -13.75 15.27 -15.84
CA ALA A 10 -14.64 14.17 -16.17
C ALA A 10 -13.90 12.93 -16.70
N ASN A 11 -12.70 13.13 -17.21
CA ASN A 11 -11.93 12.13 -17.96
C ASN A 11 -10.75 11.56 -17.17
N VAL A 12 -10.51 12.03 -15.94
CA VAL A 12 -9.38 11.64 -15.10
C VAL A 12 -9.89 11.21 -13.72
N ALA A 13 -9.44 10.04 -13.26
CA ALA A 13 -9.70 9.59 -11.90
C ALA A 13 -8.48 8.86 -11.33
N GLN A 14 -8.41 8.83 -10.01
CA GLN A 14 -7.50 7.93 -9.30
C GLN A 14 -8.01 6.49 -9.36
N ILE A 15 -7.15 5.52 -9.08
CA ILE A 15 -7.50 4.12 -9.04
C ILE A 15 -7.76 3.72 -7.59
N ILE A 16 -8.86 3.01 -7.34
CA ILE A 16 -9.14 2.44 -6.01
C ILE A 16 -8.13 1.36 -5.66
N THR A 17 -7.81 1.28 -4.37
CA THR A 17 -7.10 0.14 -3.78
C THR A 17 -7.91 -0.42 -2.62
N PHE A 18 -7.84 -1.72 -2.40
CA PHE A 18 -8.49 -2.37 -1.27
C PHE A 18 -7.43 -2.90 -0.31
N GLY A 19 -7.45 -2.38 0.91
CA GLY A 19 -6.70 -2.96 2.02
C GLY A 19 -7.37 -4.27 2.45
N LYS A 20 -6.57 -5.32 2.65
CA LYS A 20 -7.02 -6.64 3.11
C LYS A 20 -6.69 -6.86 4.57
N LEU A 21 -7.47 -7.70 5.21
CA LEU A 21 -7.15 -8.26 6.52
C LEU A 21 -6.02 -9.29 6.34
N LEU A 22 -4.78 -8.88 6.64
CA LEU A 22 -3.61 -9.76 6.58
C LEU A 22 -3.36 -10.39 7.95
N ALA A 23 -2.65 -11.51 7.99
CA ALA A 23 -2.44 -12.39 9.15
C ALA A 23 -2.22 -11.65 10.48
N LYS A 24 -1.18 -10.84 10.63
CA LYS A 24 -0.90 -10.09 11.87
C LYS A 24 -1.96 -9.03 12.19
N GLY A 25 -2.53 -8.42 11.15
CA GLY A 25 -3.56 -7.38 11.29
C GLY A 25 -4.88 -7.96 11.75
N VAL A 26 -5.35 -9.04 11.14
CA VAL A 26 -6.63 -9.66 11.47
C VAL A 26 -6.65 -10.21 12.90
N ILE A 27 -5.53 -10.78 13.39
CA ILE A 27 -5.40 -11.22 14.80
C ILE A 27 -5.66 -10.04 15.75
N ARG A 28 -4.99 -8.89 15.54
CA ARG A 28 -5.19 -7.71 16.40
C ARG A 28 -6.59 -7.14 16.32
N ASP A 29 -7.19 -7.13 15.13
CA ASP A 29 -8.55 -6.60 14.93
C ASP A 29 -9.60 -7.50 15.60
N VAL A 30 -9.53 -8.82 15.41
CA VAL A 30 -10.44 -9.77 16.05
C VAL A 30 -10.26 -9.79 17.57
N ALA A 31 -9.00 -9.79 18.04
CA ALA A 31 -8.68 -9.74 19.47
C ALA A 31 -9.31 -8.50 20.14
N ARG A 32 -9.24 -7.34 19.49
CA ARG A 32 -9.86 -6.12 19.99
C ARG A 32 -11.39 -6.22 20.09
N VAL A 33 -12.04 -6.84 19.10
CA VAL A 33 -13.52 -7.05 19.11
C VAL A 33 -13.93 -8.05 20.18
N LEU A 34 -13.06 -8.99 20.54
CA LEU A 34 -13.28 -9.97 21.60
C LEU A 34 -12.74 -9.51 22.97
N ASP A 35 -12.50 -8.20 23.14
CA ASP A 35 -12.03 -7.58 24.37
C ASP A 35 -10.72 -8.18 24.92
N MET A 36 -9.87 -8.72 24.06
CA MET A 36 -8.54 -9.19 24.47
C MET A 36 -7.62 -7.97 24.69
N PRO A 37 -6.87 -7.92 25.81
CA PRO A 37 -5.91 -6.85 26.05
C PRO A 37 -4.87 -6.75 24.93
N TYR A 38 -4.55 -5.50 24.51
CA TYR A 38 -3.66 -5.24 23.37
C TYR A 38 -2.30 -5.95 23.49
N ALA A 39 -1.70 -5.99 24.69
CA ALA A 39 -0.42 -6.66 24.90
C ALA A 39 -0.47 -8.17 24.58
N ARG A 40 -1.60 -8.83 24.90
CA ARG A 40 -1.81 -10.26 24.55
C ARG A 40 -2.05 -10.44 23.06
N ALA A 41 -2.89 -9.60 22.46
CA ALA A 41 -3.14 -9.61 21.03
C ALA A 41 -1.86 -9.39 20.22
N ASP A 42 -1.00 -8.47 20.67
CA ASP A 42 0.27 -8.18 19.99
C ASP A 42 1.29 -9.31 20.18
N ALA A 43 1.36 -9.91 21.37
CA ALA A 43 2.18 -11.11 21.61
C ALA A 43 1.76 -12.27 20.69
N MET A 44 0.45 -12.52 20.56
CA MET A 44 -0.11 -13.53 19.66
C MET A 44 0.23 -13.21 18.18
N ALA A 45 0.05 -11.99 17.75
CA ALA A 45 0.39 -11.58 16.38
C ALA A 45 1.89 -11.69 16.07
N LYS A 46 2.77 -11.52 17.05
CA LYS A 46 4.22 -11.68 16.91
C LYS A 46 4.70 -13.13 16.77
N LEU A 47 3.87 -14.11 17.09
CA LEU A 47 4.16 -15.53 16.80
C LEU A 47 4.09 -15.82 15.30
N ILE A 48 3.36 -15.02 14.53
CA ILE A 48 3.26 -15.17 13.07
C ILE A 48 4.62 -14.82 12.44
N PRO A 49 5.25 -15.73 11.66
CA PRO A 49 6.53 -15.50 11.03
C PRO A 49 6.55 -14.24 10.14
N ASP A 50 7.70 -13.57 10.06
CA ASP A 50 7.92 -12.43 9.16
C ASP A 50 8.37 -12.91 7.77
N GLU A 51 7.45 -13.59 7.07
CA GLU A 51 7.68 -14.10 5.72
C GLU A 51 6.74 -13.42 4.73
N LEU A 52 7.24 -13.13 3.53
CA LEU A 52 6.41 -12.54 2.48
C LEU A 52 5.30 -13.52 2.06
N GLY A 53 4.05 -13.03 2.10
CA GLY A 53 2.89 -13.85 1.72
C GLY A 53 2.43 -14.86 2.77
N ILE A 54 2.97 -14.81 4.00
CA ILE A 54 2.52 -15.67 5.10
C ILE A 54 1.03 -15.46 5.39
N ASN A 55 0.32 -16.53 5.65
CA ASN A 55 -1.07 -16.55 6.09
C ASN A 55 -1.21 -17.30 7.41
N LEU A 56 -2.40 -17.25 8.02
CA LEU A 56 -2.65 -17.88 9.33
C LEU A 56 -2.55 -19.40 9.27
N THR A 57 -3.03 -20.02 8.19
CA THR A 57 -2.93 -21.47 8.00
C THR A 57 -1.48 -21.94 8.01
N ASN A 58 -0.64 -21.32 7.16
CA ASN A 58 0.78 -21.66 7.09
C ASN A 58 1.52 -21.31 8.40
N SER A 59 1.10 -20.25 9.10
CA SER A 59 1.68 -19.88 10.39
C SER A 59 1.40 -20.91 11.46
N TYR A 60 0.20 -21.48 11.49
CA TYR A 60 -0.20 -22.51 12.44
C TYR A 60 0.60 -23.81 12.27
N GLU A 61 0.94 -24.14 11.01
CA GLU A 61 1.75 -25.32 10.70
C GLU A 61 3.25 -25.12 11.04
N LYS A 62 3.75 -23.89 10.81
CA LYS A 62 5.18 -23.57 10.97
C LYS A 62 5.61 -23.26 12.40
N GLU A 63 4.70 -22.67 13.20
CA GLU A 63 5.03 -22.20 14.56
C GLU A 63 4.21 -22.96 15.62
N PRO A 64 4.80 -23.99 16.26
CA PRO A 64 4.11 -24.81 17.26
C PRO A 64 3.56 -24.03 18.45
N LYS A 65 4.19 -22.91 18.82
CA LYS A 65 3.72 -22.06 19.93
C LYS A 65 2.34 -21.47 19.69
N ILE A 66 1.91 -21.32 18.44
CA ILE A 66 0.56 -20.86 18.11
C ILE A 66 -0.46 -21.91 18.55
N LYS A 67 -0.18 -23.19 18.27
CA LYS A 67 -1.02 -24.30 18.70
C LYS A 67 -1.07 -24.40 20.21
N GLU A 68 0.10 -24.38 20.86
CA GLU A 68 0.22 -24.43 22.33
C GLU A 68 -0.59 -23.31 22.99
N LEU A 69 -0.53 -22.08 22.42
CA LEU A 69 -1.29 -20.94 22.91
C LEU A 69 -2.81 -21.17 22.77
N CYS A 70 -3.25 -21.65 21.61
CA CYS A 70 -4.68 -21.92 21.35
C CYS A 70 -5.20 -23.06 22.22
N ASP A 71 -4.40 -24.08 22.47
CA ASP A 71 -4.77 -25.23 23.33
C ASP A 71 -4.87 -24.82 24.82
N ALA A 72 -4.02 -23.88 25.25
CA ALA A 72 -3.97 -23.40 26.64
C ALA A 72 -4.97 -22.28 26.95
N ASP A 73 -5.41 -21.52 25.96
CA ASP A 73 -6.23 -20.31 26.15
C ASP A 73 -7.45 -20.30 25.21
N PRO A 74 -8.66 -20.57 25.74
CA PRO A 74 -9.89 -20.57 24.94
C PRO A 74 -10.19 -19.24 24.25
N GLN A 75 -9.76 -18.09 24.82
CA GLN A 75 -9.94 -16.79 24.18
C GLN A 75 -9.01 -16.65 22.97
N ALA A 76 -7.77 -17.11 23.10
CA ALA A 76 -6.82 -17.12 21.97
C ALA A 76 -7.29 -18.05 20.84
N ALA A 77 -7.81 -19.23 21.19
CA ALA A 77 -8.41 -20.14 20.21
C ALA A 77 -9.56 -19.51 19.43
N ARG A 78 -10.48 -18.81 20.11
CA ARG A 78 -11.58 -18.09 19.44
C ARG A 78 -11.07 -16.94 18.55
N VAL A 79 -10.07 -16.20 19.00
CA VAL A 79 -9.45 -15.16 18.18
C VAL A 79 -8.87 -15.76 16.90
N TRP A 80 -8.17 -16.89 17.03
CA TRP A 80 -7.56 -17.59 15.90
C TRP A 80 -8.62 -18.09 14.91
N GLU A 81 -9.67 -18.74 15.39
CA GLU A 81 -10.78 -19.24 14.58
C GLU A 81 -11.45 -18.14 13.75
N TYR A 82 -11.83 -17.04 14.39
CA TYR A 82 -12.44 -15.92 13.67
C TYR A 82 -11.48 -15.20 12.74
N ALA A 83 -10.20 -15.10 13.12
CA ALA A 83 -9.19 -14.51 12.27
C ALA A 83 -8.97 -15.33 10.99
N LEU A 84 -8.96 -16.67 11.08
CA LEU A 84 -8.90 -17.57 9.91
C LEU A 84 -10.07 -17.36 8.95
N ALA A 85 -11.28 -17.17 9.48
CA ALA A 85 -12.47 -16.94 8.66
C ALA A 85 -12.47 -15.56 7.96
N LEU A 86 -11.79 -14.58 8.55
CA LEU A 86 -11.77 -13.18 8.08
C LEU A 86 -10.53 -12.83 7.28
N GLU A 87 -9.46 -13.63 7.35
CA GLU A 87 -8.21 -13.36 6.62
C GLU A 87 -8.45 -13.26 5.12
N GLY A 88 -7.83 -12.27 4.49
CA GLY A 88 -7.93 -12.02 3.04
C GLY A 88 -9.15 -11.22 2.61
N LEU A 89 -10.15 -11.02 3.48
CA LEU A 89 -11.29 -10.15 3.17
C LEU A 89 -10.87 -8.69 3.04
N ASN A 90 -11.61 -7.94 2.24
CA ASN A 90 -11.39 -6.49 2.12
C ASN A 90 -11.79 -5.78 3.41
N ARG A 91 -10.92 -4.88 3.88
CA ARG A 91 -11.11 -4.11 5.10
C ARG A 91 -11.55 -2.68 4.82
N ASN A 92 -10.81 -2.00 3.96
CA ASN A 92 -11.06 -0.60 3.62
C ASN A 92 -10.71 -0.33 2.16
N ALA A 93 -11.28 0.75 1.64
CA ALA A 93 -10.92 1.30 0.34
C ALA A 93 -9.96 2.49 0.53
N GLY A 94 -8.97 2.56 -0.31
CA GLY A 94 -8.05 3.67 -0.43
C GLY A 94 -7.89 4.09 -1.89
N THR A 95 -6.92 4.93 -2.16
CA THR A 95 -6.54 5.30 -3.52
C THR A 95 -5.11 4.88 -3.81
N HIS A 96 -4.82 4.55 -5.05
CA HIS A 96 -3.47 4.24 -5.50
C HIS A 96 -2.58 5.47 -5.33
N ALA A 97 -1.36 5.28 -4.83
CA ALA A 97 -0.45 6.39 -4.50
C ALA A 97 -0.07 7.26 -5.71
N ALA A 98 -0.05 6.67 -6.91
CA ALA A 98 0.45 7.31 -8.12
C ALA A 98 -0.35 6.96 -9.39
N GLY A 99 -1.20 5.94 -9.32
CA GLY A 99 -1.98 5.45 -10.45
C GLY A 99 -3.20 6.31 -10.73
N VAL A 100 -3.31 6.75 -11.97
CA VAL A 100 -4.49 7.43 -12.50
C VAL A 100 -4.94 6.77 -13.78
N VAL A 101 -6.22 6.87 -14.08
CA VAL A 101 -6.79 6.53 -15.38
C VAL A 101 -7.14 7.80 -16.14
N ILE A 102 -6.94 7.78 -17.45
CA ILE A 102 -7.27 8.86 -18.37
C ILE A 102 -8.14 8.26 -19.47
N SER A 103 -9.23 8.94 -19.82
CA SER A 103 -10.16 8.53 -20.87
C SER A 103 -10.41 9.66 -21.87
N ASN A 104 -10.73 9.29 -23.10
CA ASN A 104 -11.16 10.21 -24.15
C ASN A 104 -12.62 10.66 -24.00
N GLU A 105 -13.37 9.99 -23.12
CA GLU A 105 -14.76 10.30 -22.80
C GLU A 105 -14.98 10.25 -21.29
N PRO A 106 -16.12 10.78 -20.80
CA PRO A 106 -16.41 10.79 -19.36
C PRO A 106 -16.32 9.41 -18.73
N LEU A 107 -15.52 9.26 -17.67
CA LEU A 107 -15.20 7.99 -17.02
C LEU A 107 -16.42 7.22 -16.50
N TRP A 108 -17.51 7.90 -16.12
CA TRP A 108 -18.75 7.25 -15.69
C TRP A 108 -19.43 6.38 -16.76
N LYS A 109 -19.05 6.53 -18.03
CA LYS A 109 -19.49 5.64 -19.10
C LYS A 109 -18.78 4.29 -19.09
N LYS A 110 -17.59 4.21 -18.49
CA LYS A 110 -16.72 3.03 -18.49
C LYS A 110 -16.65 2.34 -17.13
N THR A 111 -16.66 3.10 -16.04
CA THR A 111 -16.51 2.56 -14.69
C THR A 111 -17.35 3.35 -13.68
N PRO A 112 -17.93 2.69 -12.66
CA PRO A 112 -18.49 3.39 -11.52
C PRO A 112 -17.40 4.19 -10.83
N LEU A 113 -17.75 5.37 -10.35
CA LEU A 113 -16.84 6.29 -9.65
C LEU A 113 -17.31 6.51 -8.22
N PHE A 114 -16.39 6.86 -7.32
CA PHE A 114 -16.70 7.33 -5.99
C PHE A 114 -15.80 8.50 -5.62
N LYS A 115 -16.22 9.28 -4.64
CA LYS A 115 -15.42 10.37 -4.08
C LYS A 115 -14.79 9.90 -2.78
N PRO A 116 -13.45 9.68 -2.74
CA PRO A 116 -12.78 9.33 -1.50
C PRO A 116 -12.89 10.46 -0.48
N SER A 117 -12.98 10.12 0.81
CA SER A 117 -13.01 11.11 1.88
C SER A 117 -11.71 11.91 1.93
N GLY A 118 -11.83 13.23 2.05
CA GLY A 118 -10.65 14.12 2.12
C GLY A 118 -9.94 14.42 0.80
N LEU A 119 -10.41 13.87 -0.32
CA LEU A 119 -9.86 14.15 -1.64
C LEU A 119 -10.88 14.89 -2.51
N ASP A 120 -10.36 15.78 -3.36
CA ASP A 120 -11.19 16.53 -4.32
C ASP A 120 -11.26 15.86 -5.71
N THR A 121 -10.58 14.75 -5.88
CA THR A 121 -10.58 13.93 -7.10
C THR A 121 -11.49 12.71 -6.96
N LEU A 122 -12.05 12.25 -8.08
CA LEU A 122 -12.80 11.00 -8.14
C LEU A 122 -11.83 9.81 -8.21
N ALA A 123 -12.29 8.64 -7.77
CA ALA A 123 -11.61 7.39 -7.96
C ALA A 123 -12.51 6.37 -8.66
N THR A 124 -11.92 5.46 -9.42
CA THR A 124 -12.63 4.31 -10.00
C THR A 124 -13.08 3.37 -8.90
N GLN A 125 -14.18 2.62 -9.09
CA GLN A 125 -14.56 1.51 -8.22
C GLN A 125 -13.95 0.17 -8.68
N TYR A 126 -13.41 0.11 -9.89
CA TYR A 126 -12.54 -0.97 -10.32
C TYR A 126 -11.09 -0.68 -9.93
N ASN A 127 -10.43 -1.66 -9.32
CA ASN A 127 -9.02 -1.55 -8.94
C ASN A 127 -8.10 -1.71 -10.16
N GLY A 128 -6.80 -1.49 -9.97
CA GLY A 128 -5.81 -1.53 -11.05
C GLY A 128 -5.75 -2.83 -11.86
N LYS A 129 -6.32 -3.94 -11.35
CA LYS A 129 -6.40 -5.20 -12.08
C LYS A 129 -7.51 -5.21 -13.13
N TYR A 130 -8.61 -4.50 -12.85
CA TYR A 130 -9.84 -4.55 -13.67
C TYR A 130 -10.10 -3.30 -14.51
N VAL A 131 -9.30 -2.23 -14.35
CA VAL A 131 -9.48 -1.00 -15.14
C VAL A 131 -9.18 -1.23 -16.64
N GLU A 132 -8.28 -2.16 -16.96
CA GLU A 132 -7.94 -2.51 -18.33
C GLU A 132 -9.06 -3.29 -19.03
N ASP A 133 -9.86 -4.07 -18.27
CA ASP A 133 -11.01 -4.83 -18.78
C ASP A 133 -12.14 -3.92 -19.29
N VAL A 134 -12.12 -2.63 -18.94
CA VAL A 134 -13.09 -1.61 -19.39
C VAL A 134 -12.41 -0.54 -20.27
N ASP A 135 -11.38 -0.91 -20.99
CA ASP A 135 -10.62 -0.06 -21.91
C ASP A 135 -10.06 1.22 -21.27
N LEU A 136 -9.62 1.14 -20.03
CA LEU A 136 -8.91 2.22 -19.35
C LEU A 136 -7.43 1.88 -19.20
N ILE A 137 -6.57 2.82 -19.54
CA ILE A 137 -5.12 2.68 -19.38
C ILE A 137 -4.71 3.29 -18.04
N LYS A 138 -3.95 2.53 -17.26
CA LYS A 138 -3.37 2.98 -16.01
C LYS A 138 -2.04 3.70 -16.30
N PHE A 139 -1.92 4.92 -15.80
CA PHE A 139 -0.67 5.70 -15.80
C PHE A 139 -0.17 5.83 -14.37
N ASP A 140 1.07 5.43 -14.10
CA ASP A 140 1.71 5.55 -12.80
C ASP A 140 2.67 6.75 -12.81
N PHE A 141 2.29 7.83 -12.12
CA PHE A 141 3.11 9.03 -11.96
C PHE A 141 3.79 9.01 -10.58
N LEU A 142 4.83 8.21 -10.45
CA LEU A 142 5.58 8.10 -9.21
C LEU A 142 6.99 8.67 -9.39
N GLY A 143 7.31 9.67 -8.58
CA GLY A 143 8.65 10.26 -8.50
C GLY A 143 9.34 9.90 -7.19
N LEU A 144 10.66 9.97 -7.18
CA LEU A 144 11.46 9.79 -5.97
C LEU A 144 11.89 11.17 -5.44
N LYS A 145 11.49 11.51 -4.22
CA LYS A 145 11.91 12.75 -3.56
C LYS A 145 13.44 12.86 -3.45
N THR A 146 14.13 11.74 -3.29
CA THR A 146 15.60 11.69 -3.23
C THR A 146 16.23 12.22 -4.51
N LEU A 147 15.67 11.90 -5.69
CA LEU A 147 16.18 12.43 -6.95
C LEU A 147 15.98 13.94 -7.06
N THR A 148 14.89 14.47 -6.50
CA THR A 148 14.68 15.92 -6.43
C THR A 148 15.73 16.58 -5.54
N VAL A 149 16.06 16.00 -4.39
CA VAL A 149 17.12 16.52 -3.51
C VAL A 149 18.47 16.52 -4.20
N ILE A 150 18.80 15.45 -4.93
CA ILE A 150 20.04 15.34 -5.69
C ILE A 150 20.09 16.42 -6.79
N GLU A 151 18.98 16.62 -7.51
CA GLU A 151 18.91 17.66 -8.56
C GLU A 151 19.05 19.07 -7.98
N GLU A 152 18.39 19.38 -6.87
CA GLU A 152 18.54 20.68 -6.19
C GLU A 152 19.97 20.91 -5.67
N ALA A 153 20.60 19.87 -5.09
CA ALA A 153 22.00 19.92 -4.70
C ALA A 153 22.91 20.20 -5.93
N ASN A 154 22.64 19.56 -7.05
CA ASN A 154 23.41 19.76 -8.29
C ASN A 154 23.27 21.18 -8.84
N LYS A 155 22.07 21.76 -8.79
CA LYS A 155 21.84 23.18 -9.14
C LYS A 155 22.63 24.13 -8.23
N LEU A 156 22.68 23.86 -6.93
CA LEU A 156 23.45 24.68 -5.99
C LEU A 156 24.95 24.58 -6.24
N ILE A 157 25.47 23.40 -6.58
CA ILE A 157 26.87 23.19 -6.96
C ILE A 157 27.17 23.98 -8.24
N GLU A 158 26.31 23.91 -9.23
CA GLU A 158 26.48 24.63 -10.50
C GLU A 158 26.51 26.15 -10.27
N GLN A 159 25.60 26.69 -9.44
CA GLN A 159 25.57 28.12 -9.09
C GLN A 159 26.83 28.59 -8.38
N ARG A 160 27.41 27.77 -7.48
CA ARG A 160 28.58 28.14 -6.65
C ARG A 160 29.90 27.88 -7.34
N HIS A 161 29.99 26.85 -8.15
CA HIS A 161 31.26 26.35 -8.69
C HIS A 161 31.29 26.31 -10.23
N GLY A 162 30.20 26.65 -10.90
CA GLY A 162 30.11 26.64 -12.37
C GLY A 162 30.23 25.24 -12.98
N LYS A 163 30.05 24.18 -12.19
CA LYS A 163 30.18 22.78 -12.61
C LYS A 163 28.99 21.98 -12.12
N ARG A 164 28.46 21.13 -12.98
CA ARG A 164 27.42 20.15 -12.65
C ARG A 164 28.04 18.78 -12.44
N VAL A 165 27.60 18.04 -11.44
CA VAL A 165 28.05 16.67 -11.17
C VAL A 165 27.24 15.71 -12.04
N ASP A 166 27.95 14.86 -12.80
CA ASP A 166 27.33 13.76 -13.53
C ASP A 166 27.40 12.49 -12.68
N PHE A 167 26.26 12.11 -12.08
CA PHE A 167 26.19 10.94 -11.20
C PHE A 167 26.33 9.59 -11.94
N ILE A 168 26.30 9.58 -13.28
CA ILE A 168 26.50 8.37 -14.07
C ILE A 168 27.99 8.04 -14.15
N THR A 169 28.82 9.07 -14.30
CA THR A 169 30.27 8.91 -14.50
C THR A 169 31.09 9.20 -13.25
N THR A 170 30.48 9.78 -12.20
CA THR A 170 31.20 10.10 -10.95
C THR A 170 31.57 8.82 -10.19
N ASP A 171 32.83 8.72 -9.78
CA ASP A 171 33.29 7.64 -8.90
C ASP A 171 32.68 7.79 -7.52
N VAL A 172 31.72 6.92 -7.20
CA VAL A 172 31.03 6.87 -5.90
C VAL A 172 31.83 6.16 -4.81
N ASN A 173 33.01 5.60 -5.15
CA ASN A 173 33.89 4.89 -4.23
C ASN A 173 35.05 5.75 -3.73
N ASP A 174 35.01 7.06 -3.93
CA ASP A 174 36.05 7.97 -3.45
C ASP A 174 36.13 7.92 -1.91
N LYS A 175 37.21 7.31 -1.41
CA LYS A 175 37.47 7.17 0.04
C LYS A 175 37.66 8.51 0.76
N GLY A 176 37.90 9.59 0.05
CA GLY A 176 38.01 10.95 0.62
C GLY A 176 36.67 11.53 1.05
N VAL A 177 35.56 10.91 0.62
CA VAL A 177 34.18 11.33 0.96
C VAL A 177 33.64 10.57 2.17
N TYR A 178 34.15 9.38 2.43
CA TYR A 178 33.80 8.50 3.57
C TYR A 178 34.95 8.54 4.61
#